data_f951b5cad79888657f250309a4c71ab8
#
_entry.id   f951b5cad79888657f250309a4c71ab8
#
_cell.length_a   1.000
_cell.length_b   1.000
_cell.length_c   1.000
_cell.angle_alpha   90.00
_cell.angle_beta   90.00
_cell.angle_gamma   90.00
#
_symmetry.space_group_name_H-M   'P 1'
#
loop_
_entity.id
_entity.type
_entity.pdbx_description
1 polymer ?
#
loop_
_entity_poly.entity_id
_entity_poly.type
_entity_poly.pdbx_seq_one_letter_code
_entity_poly.pdbx_strand_id
1 'polypeptide(L)'
;MRRSDRVRLDDAVALRPEKFGALAYSYRDRQLFFIDQRLLPFVDSAGARQVGEIADELVASGELQEAAVPKLLTVLEGLRRKGVVHVVI
;
A
#
# COMPACT_ATOMS: atom_id res chain seq x y z
N MET A 1 0.35 -10.76 4.15
CA MET A 1 1.43 -9.77 4.05
C MET A 1 2.26 -9.82 5.31
N ARG A 2 3.55 -10.04 5.17
CA ARG A 2 4.48 -10.10 6.30
C ARG A 2 5.11 -8.74 6.53
N ARG A 3 5.50 -8.46 7.78
CA ARG A 3 6.18 -7.19 8.10
C ARG A 3 7.52 -7.04 7.37
N SER A 4 8.17 -8.16 7.04
CA SER A 4 9.44 -8.15 6.30
C SER A 4 9.26 -7.99 4.79
N ASP A 5 8.04 -8.03 4.28
CA ASP A 5 7.78 -7.86 2.87
C ASP A 5 8.03 -6.42 2.44
N ARG A 6 8.45 -6.27 1.18
CA ARG A 6 8.57 -4.98 0.50
C ARG A 6 7.58 -4.99 -0.65
N VAL A 7 6.87 -3.87 -0.84
CA VAL A 7 5.82 -3.82 -1.86
C VAL A 7 6.08 -2.73 -2.87
N ARG A 8 5.60 -2.95 -4.08
CA ARG A 8 5.61 -1.96 -5.15
C ARG A 8 4.31 -2.05 -5.92
N LEU A 9 3.95 -0.98 -6.60
CA LEU A 9 2.80 -1.01 -7.52
C LEU A 9 3.10 -1.89 -8.71
N ASP A 10 2.04 -2.53 -9.23
CA ASP A 10 2.13 -3.20 -10.52
C ASP A 10 2.44 -2.18 -11.62
N ASP A 11 3.21 -2.59 -12.63
CA ASP A 11 3.66 -1.69 -13.70
C ASP A 11 2.48 -1.12 -14.52
N ALA A 12 1.34 -1.82 -14.53
CA ALA A 12 0.15 -1.37 -15.24
C ALA A 12 -0.80 -0.53 -14.38
N VAL A 13 -0.38 -0.17 -13.15
CA VAL A 13 -1.20 0.63 -12.23
C VAL A 13 -0.64 2.03 -12.11
N ALA A 14 -1.50 3.03 -12.30
CA ALA A 14 -1.16 4.43 -12.07
C ALA A 14 -1.97 4.97 -10.90
N LEU A 15 -1.33 5.81 -10.07
CA LEU A 15 -1.99 6.47 -8.95
C LEU A 15 -2.34 7.91 -9.33
N ARG A 16 -3.55 8.33 -8.99
CA ARG A 16 -3.97 9.73 -9.09
C ARG A 16 -4.26 10.24 -7.68
N PRO A 17 -3.55 11.28 -7.22
CA PRO A 17 -3.79 11.84 -5.89
C PRO A 17 -5.21 12.39 -5.76
N GLU A 18 -5.82 12.14 -4.60
CA GLU A 18 -7.14 12.64 -4.22
C GLU A 18 -7.11 13.08 -2.76
N LYS A 19 -8.14 13.78 -2.31
CA LYS A 19 -8.20 14.24 -0.91
C LYS A 19 -8.23 13.09 0.09
N PHE A 20 -8.84 11.97 -0.28
CA PHE A 20 -8.96 10.80 0.59
C PHE A 20 -7.73 9.87 0.51
N GLY A 21 -6.81 10.12 -0.40
CA GLY A 21 -5.65 9.29 -0.65
C GLY A 21 -5.30 9.24 -2.12
N ALA A 22 -5.76 8.22 -2.84
CA ALA A 22 -5.52 8.10 -4.28
C ALA A 22 -6.55 7.19 -4.95
N LEU A 23 -6.69 7.35 -6.25
CA LEU A 23 -7.31 6.37 -7.11
C LEU A 23 -6.20 5.61 -7.83
N ALA A 24 -6.26 4.29 -7.76
CA ALA A 24 -5.36 3.41 -8.50
C ALA A 24 -6.09 2.89 -9.73
N TYR A 25 -5.58 3.22 -10.91
CA TYR A 25 -6.15 2.76 -12.16
C TYR A 25 -5.27 1.66 -12.75
N SER A 26 -5.86 0.49 -12.99
CA SER A 26 -5.17 -0.61 -13.64
C SER A 26 -5.46 -0.58 -15.15
N TYR A 27 -4.40 -0.34 -15.94
CA TYR A 27 -4.54 -0.32 -17.41
C TYR A 27 -4.74 -1.72 -17.97
N ARG A 28 -4.37 -2.75 -17.23
CA ARG A 28 -4.47 -4.13 -17.72
C ARG A 28 -5.92 -4.60 -17.80
N ASP A 29 -6.70 -4.35 -16.76
CA ASP A 29 -8.08 -4.80 -16.65
C ASP A 29 -9.07 -3.66 -16.48
N ARG A 30 -8.62 -2.43 -16.60
CA ARG A 30 -9.42 -1.20 -16.56
C ARG A 30 -10.25 -1.05 -15.30
N GLN A 31 -9.71 -1.49 -14.19
CA GLN A 31 -10.36 -1.36 -12.88
C GLN A 31 -9.82 -0.17 -12.12
N LEU A 32 -10.69 0.41 -11.29
CA LEU A 32 -10.34 1.49 -10.37
C LEU A 32 -10.41 0.96 -8.95
N PHE A 33 -9.44 1.36 -8.14
CA PHE A 33 -9.39 1.00 -6.73
C PHE A 33 -9.18 2.27 -5.90
N PHE A 34 -9.88 2.36 -4.78
CA PHE A 34 -9.65 3.43 -3.82
C PHE A 34 -8.49 3.04 -2.90
N ILE A 35 -7.52 3.95 -2.77
CA ILE A 35 -6.39 3.77 -1.86
C ILE A 35 -6.54 4.79 -0.75
N ASP A 36 -6.73 4.30 0.48
CA ASP A 36 -6.81 5.16 1.66
C ASP A 36 -5.48 5.87 1.86
N GLN A 37 -5.53 7.12 2.33
CA GLN A 37 -4.35 7.93 2.57
C GLN A 37 -3.31 7.21 3.44
N ARG A 38 -3.76 6.41 4.41
CA ARG A 38 -2.87 5.67 5.30
C ARG A 38 -2.07 4.59 4.58
N LEU A 39 -2.54 4.13 3.42
CA LEU A 39 -1.87 3.11 2.62
C LEU A 39 -0.81 3.69 1.68
N LEU A 40 -0.88 4.99 1.38
CA LEU A 40 0.03 5.60 0.40
C LEU A 40 1.50 5.40 0.73
N PRO A 41 1.97 5.57 1.99
CA PRO A 41 3.38 5.35 2.28
C PRO A 41 3.86 3.94 1.94
N PHE A 42 2.97 2.96 2.03
CA PHE A 42 3.29 1.57 1.71
C PHE A 42 3.37 1.35 0.20
N VAL A 43 2.35 1.82 -0.54
CA VAL A 43 2.30 1.58 -2.00
C VAL A 43 3.30 2.44 -2.76
N ASP A 44 3.66 3.61 -2.22
CA ASP A 44 4.64 4.51 -2.83
C ASP A 44 6.09 4.13 -2.53
N SER A 45 6.32 3.15 -1.67
CA SER A 45 7.69 2.81 -1.24
C SER A 45 8.55 2.23 -2.37
N ALA A 46 7.92 1.73 -3.43
CA ALA A 46 8.61 1.12 -4.58
C ALA A 46 9.56 -0.01 -4.18
N GLY A 47 9.25 -0.72 -3.11
CA GLY A 47 10.08 -1.81 -2.60
C GLY A 47 11.33 -1.37 -1.86
N ALA A 48 11.47 -0.07 -1.57
CA ALA A 48 12.68 0.44 -0.92
C ALA A 48 12.77 0.05 0.56
N ARG A 49 11.62 -0.14 1.22
CA ARG A 49 11.57 -0.39 2.66
C ARG A 49 10.61 -1.53 2.98
N GLN A 50 10.86 -2.23 4.07
CA GLN A 50 9.94 -3.26 4.54
C GLN A 50 8.65 -2.61 5.08
N VAL A 51 7.53 -3.31 4.87
CA VAL A 51 6.21 -2.85 5.34
C VAL A 51 6.23 -2.57 6.84
N GLY A 52 6.88 -3.43 7.63
CA GLY A 52 7.00 -3.25 9.07
C GLY A 52 7.75 -1.99 9.47
N GLU A 53 8.80 -1.63 8.74
CA GLU A 53 9.57 -0.40 9.00
C GLU A 53 8.69 0.84 8.77
N ILE A 54 7.94 0.85 7.67
CA ILE A 54 7.04 1.96 7.35
C ILE A 54 5.97 2.07 8.44
N ALA A 55 5.38 0.94 8.84
CA ALA A 55 4.35 0.92 9.88
C ALA A 55 4.89 1.47 11.20
N ASP A 56 6.08 1.02 11.62
CA ASP A 56 6.69 1.48 12.87
C ASP A 56 6.97 2.99 12.85
N GLU A 57 7.43 3.51 11.72
CA GLU A 57 7.68 4.94 11.57
C GLU A 57 6.38 5.75 11.67
N LEU A 58 5.31 5.29 11.01
CA LEU A 58 4.03 5.97 11.08
C LEU A 58 3.41 5.93 12.47
N VAL A 59 3.58 4.83 13.19
CA VAL A 59 3.14 4.72 14.58
C VAL A 59 3.93 5.68 15.46
N ALA A 60 5.25 5.73 15.28
CA ALA A 60 6.11 6.61 16.07
C ALA A 60 5.78 8.09 15.85
N SER A 61 5.38 8.48 14.63
CA SER A 61 5.04 9.86 14.30
C SER A 61 3.61 10.24 14.71
N GLY A 62 2.80 9.28 15.15
CA GLY A 62 1.40 9.50 15.51
C GLY A 62 0.44 9.52 14.33
N GLU A 63 0.92 9.27 13.10
CA GLU A 63 0.07 9.25 11.91
C GLU A 63 -0.76 7.98 11.79
N LEU A 64 -0.37 6.92 12.49
CA LEU A 64 -1.03 5.63 12.46
C LEU A 64 -1.11 5.08 13.88
N GLN A 65 -2.27 4.55 14.25
CA GLN A 65 -2.42 3.83 15.50
C GLN A 65 -1.88 2.41 15.34
N GLU A 66 -1.17 1.92 16.34
CA GLU A 66 -0.61 0.58 16.30
C GLU A 66 -1.68 -0.48 16.07
N ALA A 67 -2.86 -0.31 16.67
CA ALA A 67 -3.96 -1.25 16.50
C ALA A 67 -4.48 -1.32 15.06
N ALA A 68 -4.22 -0.32 14.24
CA ALA A 68 -4.64 -0.30 12.83
C ALA A 68 -3.69 -1.07 11.91
N VAL A 69 -2.48 -1.38 12.36
CA VAL A 69 -1.46 -2.03 11.53
C VAL A 69 -1.95 -3.36 10.95
N PRO A 70 -2.55 -4.28 11.75
CA PRO A 70 -3.01 -5.55 11.19
C PRO A 70 -4.05 -5.37 10.08
N LYS A 71 -4.95 -4.38 10.22
CA LYS A 71 -5.96 -4.10 9.18
C LYS A 71 -5.32 -3.61 7.90
N LEU A 72 -4.30 -2.74 8.01
CA LEU A 72 -3.60 -2.24 6.83
C LEU A 72 -2.85 -3.36 6.11
N LEU A 73 -2.23 -4.26 6.86
CA LEU A 73 -1.57 -5.42 6.26
C LEU A 73 -2.56 -6.32 5.53
N THR A 74 -3.78 -6.49 6.08
CA THR A 74 -4.83 -7.25 5.43
C THR A 74 -5.28 -6.58 4.14
N VAL A 75 -5.43 -5.26 4.14
CA VAL A 75 -5.80 -4.51 2.93
C VAL A 75 -4.71 -4.61 1.87
N LEU A 76 -3.45 -4.49 2.27
CA LEU A 76 -2.32 -4.66 1.33
C LEU A 76 -2.32 -6.06 0.71
N GLU A 77 -2.61 -7.08 1.50
CA GLU A 77 -2.72 -8.45 0.98
C GLU A 77 -3.86 -8.57 -0.03
N GLY A 78 -4.99 -7.90 0.23
CA GLY A 78 -6.09 -7.85 -0.72
C GLY A 78 -5.69 -7.18 -2.03
N LEU A 79 -4.95 -6.09 -1.96
CA LEU A 79 -4.43 -5.40 -3.15
C LEU A 79 -3.44 -6.28 -3.91
N ARG A 80 -2.62 -7.05 -3.20
CA ARG A 80 -1.69 -7.99 -3.82
C ARG A 80 -2.45 -9.07 -4.59
N ARG A 81 -3.49 -9.62 -4.01
CA ARG A 81 -4.33 -10.65 -4.65
C ARG A 81 -5.01 -10.12 -5.91
N LYS A 82 -5.36 -8.85 -5.94
CA LYS A 82 -5.98 -8.19 -7.10
C LYS A 82 -4.95 -7.75 -8.14
N GLY A 83 -3.68 -7.92 -7.87
CA GLY A 83 -2.62 -7.53 -8.80
C GLY A 83 -2.30 -6.04 -8.82
N VAL A 84 -2.78 -5.29 -7.83
CA VAL A 84 -2.50 -3.84 -7.73
C VAL A 84 -1.09 -3.60 -7.21
N VAL A 85 -0.65 -4.40 -6.24
CA VAL A 85 0.71 -4.34 -5.70
C VAL A 85 1.35 -5.72 -5.75
N HIS A 86 2.68 -5.74 -5.72
CA HIS A 86 3.48 -6.95 -5.70
C HIS A 86 4.45 -6.93 -4.54
N VAL A 87 4.77 -8.11 -4.03
CA VAL A 87 5.86 -8.27 -3.07
C VAL A 87 7.16 -8.39 -3.86
N VAL A 88 8.14 -7.56 -3.50
CA VAL A 88 9.46 -7.56 -4.11
C VAL A 88 10.28 -8.66 -3.45
N ILE A 89 10.83 -9.53 -4.28
CA ILE A 89 11.63 -10.65 -3.82
C ILE A 89 13.12 -10.33 -3.95
#